data_01a79aaad08e61c9741b87e4d4c1fb25
#
_entry.id   01a79aaad08e61c9741b87e4d4c1fb25
#
_cell.length_a   1.000
_cell.length_b   1.000
_cell.length_c   1.000
_cell.angle_alpha   90.00
_cell.angle_beta   90.00
_cell.angle_gamma   90.00
#
_symmetry.space_group_name_H-M   'P 1'
#
loop_
_entity.id
_entity.type
_entity.pdbx_description
1 polymer ?
#
loop_
_entity_poly.entity_id
_entity_poly.type
_entity_poly.pdbx_seq_one_letter_code
_entity_poly.pdbx_strand_id
1 'polypeptide(L)'
;KIDDKITANMSTDEAIGLIRGEQGKPVHFVLLRAGNEKPIELTVIRDVITIPTLKTEKLESGIFVIRLYNFSAPSPELFRDALQEFADAKTDKLILDLRGNPGGYLDAAVNMASWFLPVGKPVVIEKHSSGESDKIYRSKGYDVFNENLKMVILIDQGSASASEILAGALS
;
A
#
# COMPACT_ATOMS: atom_id res chain seq x y z
N LYS A 1 26.87 8.02 -9.17
CA LYS A 1 27.88 6.96 -9.04
C LYS A 1 27.50 6.10 -7.84
N ILE A 2 27.64 4.80 -7.93
CA ILE A 2 27.44 3.83 -6.83
C ILE A 2 28.75 3.08 -6.66
N ASP A 3 29.36 3.17 -5.48
CA ASP A 3 30.73 2.73 -5.22
C ASP A 3 31.66 3.26 -6.34
N ASP A 4 32.41 2.40 -7.04
CA ASP A 4 33.29 2.81 -8.13
C ASP A 4 32.62 2.86 -9.51
N LYS A 5 31.32 2.54 -9.62
CA LYS A 5 30.61 2.44 -10.90
C LYS A 5 29.81 3.70 -11.24
N ILE A 6 30.00 4.20 -12.47
CA ILE A 6 29.23 5.32 -13.03
C ILE A 6 27.88 4.78 -13.53
N THR A 7 26.78 5.43 -13.13
CA THR A 7 25.40 4.97 -13.40
C THR A 7 24.74 5.59 -14.62
N ALA A 8 25.44 6.43 -15.39
CA ALA A 8 24.87 7.21 -16.51
C ALA A 8 24.18 6.35 -17.58
N ASN A 9 24.66 5.13 -17.81
CA ASN A 9 24.15 4.20 -18.83
C ASN A 9 23.61 2.89 -18.22
N MET A 10 23.36 2.86 -16.92
CA MET A 10 22.82 1.69 -16.25
C MET A 10 21.29 1.70 -16.29
N SER A 11 20.70 0.54 -16.44
CA SER A 11 19.28 0.35 -16.16
C SER A 11 19.02 0.49 -14.65
N THR A 12 17.76 0.72 -14.30
CA THR A 12 17.33 0.79 -12.89
C THR A 12 17.66 -0.52 -12.15
N ASP A 13 17.46 -1.66 -12.79
CA ASP A 13 17.69 -2.98 -12.17
C ASP A 13 19.19 -3.23 -11.91
N GLU A 14 20.07 -2.82 -12.83
CA GLU A 14 21.51 -2.87 -12.61
C GLU A 14 21.95 -1.99 -11.44
N ALA A 15 21.41 -0.77 -11.38
CA ALA A 15 21.68 0.14 -10.26
C ALA A 15 21.17 -0.43 -8.92
N ILE A 16 19.95 -0.99 -8.88
CA ILE A 16 19.40 -1.68 -7.70
C ILE A 16 20.30 -2.84 -7.28
N GLY A 17 20.80 -3.63 -8.24
CA GLY A 17 21.72 -4.74 -7.96
C GLY A 17 23.01 -4.30 -7.25
N LEU A 18 23.51 -3.09 -7.55
CA LEU A 18 24.69 -2.51 -6.88
C LEU A 18 24.37 -1.95 -5.48
N ILE A 19 23.15 -1.40 -5.32
CA ILE A 19 22.70 -0.85 -4.03
C ILE A 19 22.46 -1.97 -3.03
N ARG A 20 21.81 -3.06 -3.47
CA ARG A 20 21.58 -4.24 -2.64
C ARG A 20 22.89 -4.94 -2.31
N GLY A 21 22.90 -5.64 -1.19
CA GLY A 21 24.06 -6.40 -0.75
C GLY A 21 23.91 -6.91 0.68
N GLU A 22 24.99 -7.40 1.22
CA GLU A 22 25.04 -7.96 2.57
C GLU A 22 24.73 -6.91 3.64
N GLN A 23 23.91 -7.26 4.62
CA GLN A 23 23.59 -6.43 5.78
C GLN A 23 24.87 -6.00 6.51
N GLY A 24 24.91 -4.75 6.96
CA GLY A 24 26.06 -4.17 7.67
C GLY A 24 27.18 -3.66 6.75
N LYS A 25 27.15 -3.95 5.45
CA LYS A 25 28.16 -3.45 4.50
C LYS A 25 27.81 -2.06 4.00
N PRO A 26 28.78 -1.14 3.86
CA PRO A 26 28.53 0.19 3.31
C PRO A 26 28.28 0.13 1.80
N VAL A 27 27.54 1.09 1.29
CA VAL A 27 27.46 1.49 -0.12
C VAL A 27 27.71 2.98 -0.22
N HIS A 28 28.55 3.41 -1.16
CA HIS A 28 28.92 4.81 -1.35
C HIS A 28 28.21 5.41 -2.55
N PHE A 29 27.58 6.54 -2.37
CA PHE A 29 26.88 7.28 -3.42
C PHE A 29 27.56 8.61 -3.71
N VAL A 30 27.65 8.93 -5.00
CA VAL A 30 27.91 10.30 -5.46
C VAL A 30 26.68 10.73 -6.26
N LEU A 31 25.90 11.67 -5.71
CA LEU A 31 24.61 12.12 -6.24
C LEU A 31 24.74 13.52 -6.84
N LEU A 32 24.15 13.72 -8.02
CA LEU A 32 23.94 15.02 -8.61
C LEU A 32 22.50 15.44 -8.34
N ARG A 33 22.28 16.58 -7.73
CA ARG A 33 20.95 17.14 -7.46
C ARG A 33 20.83 18.50 -8.17
N ALA A 34 19.75 18.69 -8.89
CA ALA A 34 19.46 19.97 -9.52
C ALA A 34 19.47 21.10 -8.47
N GLY A 35 20.16 22.19 -8.77
CA GLY A 35 20.36 23.31 -7.84
C GLY A 35 21.58 23.21 -6.92
N ASN A 36 22.30 22.10 -6.91
CA ASN A 36 23.55 21.97 -6.18
C ASN A 36 24.75 22.09 -7.15
N GLU A 37 25.68 22.99 -6.86
CA GLU A 37 26.92 23.15 -7.66
C GLU A 37 27.90 21.98 -7.49
N LYS A 38 27.85 21.31 -6.34
CA LYS A 38 28.75 20.20 -6.02
C LYS A 38 27.99 18.88 -5.85
N PRO A 39 28.60 17.76 -6.25
CA PRO A 39 28.04 16.43 -5.95
C PRO A 39 27.90 16.22 -4.44
N ILE A 40 26.87 15.46 -4.06
CA ILE A 40 26.64 15.04 -2.68
C ILE A 40 27.23 13.66 -2.53
N GLU A 41 28.17 13.50 -1.61
CA GLU A 41 28.72 12.18 -1.24
C GLU A 41 27.99 11.65 -0.01
N LEU A 42 27.55 10.40 -0.08
CA LEU A 42 26.79 9.74 0.97
C LEU A 42 27.22 8.28 1.12
N THR A 43 27.47 7.88 2.35
CA THR A 43 27.70 6.45 2.68
C THR A 43 26.46 5.94 3.45
N VAL A 44 25.88 4.86 2.96
CA VAL A 44 24.74 4.17 3.59
C VAL A 44 25.17 2.77 4.01
N ILE A 45 24.93 2.42 5.27
CA ILE A 45 25.10 1.06 5.73
C ILE A 45 23.84 0.27 5.37
N ARG A 46 24.03 -0.82 4.64
CA ARG A 46 22.91 -1.70 4.25
C ARG A 46 22.30 -2.36 5.47
N ASP A 47 20.98 -2.35 5.52
CA ASP A 47 20.24 -3.03 6.57
C ASP A 47 19.00 -3.72 6.00
N VAL A 48 18.39 -4.60 6.79
CA VAL A 48 17.13 -5.26 6.45
C VAL A 48 15.98 -4.28 6.73
N ILE A 49 15.33 -3.81 5.67
CA ILE A 49 14.16 -2.95 5.79
C ILE A 49 12.93 -3.85 5.88
N THR A 50 12.32 -3.92 7.04
CA THR A 50 11.01 -4.54 7.20
C THR A 50 9.94 -3.49 6.96
N ILE A 51 9.29 -3.55 5.79
CA ILE A 51 8.12 -2.70 5.50
C ILE A 51 6.92 -3.42 6.09
N PRO A 52 6.25 -2.84 7.10
CA PRO A 52 5.04 -3.45 7.64
C PRO A 52 3.96 -3.47 6.55
N THR A 53 3.16 -4.52 6.51
CA THR A 53 2.00 -4.59 5.60
C THR A 53 0.91 -3.60 6.01
N LEU A 54 0.70 -3.44 7.33
CA LEU A 54 -0.33 -2.61 7.91
C LEU A 54 0.15 -2.03 9.25
N LYS A 55 -0.33 -0.84 9.59
CA LYS A 55 -0.21 -0.23 10.93
C LYS A 55 -1.54 0.38 11.35
N THR A 56 -1.83 0.32 12.63
CA THR A 56 -2.98 0.97 13.27
C THR A 56 -2.51 2.08 14.21
N GLU A 57 -3.33 3.11 14.35
CA GLU A 57 -3.11 4.20 15.29
C GLU A 57 -4.45 4.80 15.73
N LYS A 58 -4.61 5.06 17.03
CA LYS A 58 -5.74 5.86 17.54
C LYS A 58 -5.23 7.24 17.90
N LEU A 59 -5.70 8.25 17.18
CA LEU A 59 -5.35 9.64 17.44
C LEU A 59 -6.05 10.16 18.69
N GLU A 60 -5.47 11.19 19.33
CA GLU A 60 -6.06 11.86 20.51
C GLU A 60 -7.46 12.44 20.19
N SER A 61 -7.72 12.81 18.94
CA SER A 61 -9.02 13.26 18.45
C SER A 61 -10.11 12.17 18.41
N GLY A 62 -9.76 10.93 18.78
CA GLY A 62 -10.66 9.78 18.74
C GLY A 62 -10.83 9.17 17.35
N ILE A 63 -10.07 9.60 16.36
CA ILE A 63 -10.05 9.00 15.02
C ILE A 63 -9.12 7.77 15.04
N PHE A 64 -9.59 6.65 14.49
CA PHE A 64 -8.78 5.46 14.28
C PHE A 64 -8.23 5.46 12.86
N VAL A 65 -6.95 5.17 12.71
CA VAL A 65 -6.26 5.15 11.42
C VAL A 65 -5.75 3.74 11.14
N ILE A 66 -6.12 3.20 9.98
CA ILE A 66 -5.52 1.99 9.42
C ILE A 66 -4.68 2.42 8.23
N ARG A 67 -3.37 2.29 8.31
CA ARG A 67 -2.47 2.53 7.19
C ARG A 67 -2.06 1.20 6.59
N LEU A 68 -2.47 0.96 5.34
CA LEU A 68 -2.12 -0.22 4.57
C LEU A 68 -1.05 0.14 3.55
N TYR A 69 0.10 -0.53 3.63
CA TYR A 69 1.26 -0.24 2.76
C TYR A 69 1.30 -1.09 1.49
N ASN A 70 0.68 -2.27 1.51
CA ASN A 70 0.59 -3.16 0.35
C ASN A 70 -0.54 -4.19 0.53
N PHE A 71 -0.98 -4.78 -0.58
CA PHE A 71 -1.97 -5.87 -0.60
C PHE A 71 -1.26 -7.23 -0.75
N SER A 72 -0.46 -7.60 0.24
CA SER A 72 0.26 -8.87 0.30
C SER A 72 -0.62 -10.02 0.77
N ALA A 73 -0.12 -11.25 0.69
CA ALA A 73 -0.88 -12.43 1.12
C ALA A 73 -1.40 -12.36 2.58
N PRO A 74 -0.66 -11.88 3.59
CA PRO A 74 -1.15 -11.74 4.95
C PRO A 74 -2.06 -10.51 5.16
N SER A 75 -2.16 -9.59 4.20
CA SER A 75 -2.89 -8.32 4.39
C SER A 75 -4.38 -8.47 4.72
N PRO A 76 -5.15 -9.45 4.19
CA PRO A 76 -6.55 -9.62 4.58
C PRO A 76 -6.74 -10.00 6.04
N GLU A 77 -5.85 -10.82 6.59
CA GLU A 77 -5.91 -11.22 7.99
C GLU A 77 -5.52 -10.07 8.91
N LEU A 78 -4.42 -9.39 8.60
CA LEU A 78 -3.99 -8.20 9.34
C LEU A 78 -5.05 -7.09 9.31
N PHE A 79 -5.75 -6.93 8.18
CA PHE A 79 -6.83 -5.95 8.06
C PHE A 79 -8.04 -6.32 8.92
N ARG A 80 -8.42 -7.59 8.96
CA ARG A 80 -9.46 -8.09 9.87
C ARG A 80 -9.11 -7.77 11.33
N ASP A 81 -7.87 -8.04 11.74
CA ASP A 81 -7.40 -7.79 13.11
C ASP A 81 -7.40 -6.28 13.42
N ALA A 82 -7.01 -5.44 12.45
CA ALA A 82 -7.10 -3.98 12.56
C ALA A 82 -8.56 -3.48 12.68
N LEU A 83 -9.51 -4.11 12.00
CA LEU A 83 -10.94 -3.79 12.15
C LEU A 83 -11.47 -4.22 13.54
N GLN A 84 -10.96 -5.31 14.10
CA GLN A 84 -11.28 -5.68 15.47
C GLN A 84 -10.73 -4.65 16.47
N GLU A 85 -9.48 -4.19 16.31
CA GLU A 85 -8.91 -3.11 17.12
C GLU A 85 -9.74 -1.82 16.99
N PHE A 86 -10.20 -1.49 15.78
CA PHE A 86 -11.09 -0.35 15.55
C PHE A 86 -12.41 -0.49 16.34
N ALA A 87 -13.03 -1.66 16.33
CA ALA A 87 -14.26 -1.92 17.09
C ALA A 87 -14.01 -1.77 18.60
N ASP A 88 -12.89 -2.29 19.09
CA ASP A 88 -12.52 -2.19 20.52
C ASP A 88 -12.16 -0.76 20.94
N ALA A 89 -11.74 0.08 19.98
CA ALA A 89 -11.45 1.50 20.23
C ALA A 89 -12.68 2.36 20.54
N LYS A 90 -13.91 1.82 20.35
CA LYS A 90 -15.19 2.47 20.63
C LYS A 90 -15.31 3.86 19.98
N THR A 91 -14.95 3.94 18.71
CA THR A 91 -15.10 5.13 17.87
C THR A 91 -15.82 4.77 16.58
N ASP A 92 -16.52 5.73 15.98
CA ASP A 92 -17.20 5.62 14.69
C ASP A 92 -16.40 6.26 13.54
N LYS A 93 -15.18 6.75 13.82
CA LYS A 93 -14.35 7.52 12.88
C LYS A 93 -13.14 6.71 12.44
N LEU A 94 -13.12 6.34 11.17
CA LEU A 94 -12.06 5.54 10.56
C LEU A 94 -11.40 6.29 9.40
N ILE A 95 -10.09 6.36 9.41
CA ILE A 95 -9.29 6.72 8.23
C ILE A 95 -8.60 5.45 7.71
N LEU A 96 -8.85 5.13 6.45
CA LEU A 96 -8.09 4.12 5.70
C LEU A 96 -7.05 4.85 4.84
N ASP A 97 -5.79 4.78 5.22
CA ASP A 97 -4.69 5.46 4.53
C ASP A 97 -4.01 4.50 3.55
N LEU A 98 -4.23 4.74 2.26
CA LEU A 98 -3.66 4.00 1.13
C LEU A 98 -2.60 4.83 0.39
N ARG A 99 -2.17 5.97 0.92
CA ARG A 99 -1.17 6.82 0.27
C ARG A 99 0.16 6.09 0.17
N GLY A 100 0.78 6.17 -1.03
CA GLY A 100 2.01 5.45 -1.34
C GLY A 100 1.88 3.93 -1.43
N ASN A 101 0.66 3.38 -1.42
CA ASN A 101 0.42 1.94 -1.54
C ASN A 101 0.30 1.53 -3.02
N PRO A 102 1.29 0.80 -3.59
CA PRO A 102 1.29 0.44 -5.01
C PRO A 102 0.29 -0.66 -5.38
N GLY A 103 -0.50 -1.15 -4.41
CA GLY A 103 -1.45 -2.25 -4.61
C GLY A 103 -0.90 -3.61 -4.19
N GLY A 104 -1.24 -4.64 -4.97
CA GLY A 104 -0.89 -6.03 -4.74
C GLY A 104 -2.00 -6.99 -5.19
N TYR A 105 -2.32 -7.99 -4.38
CA TYR A 105 -3.29 -9.02 -4.76
C TYR A 105 -4.71 -8.46 -4.87
N LEU A 106 -5.35 -8.71 -6.02
CA LEU A 106 -6.75 -8.36 -6.30
C LEU A 106 -7.70 -8.96 -5.26
N ASP A 107 -7.52 -10.25 -4.94
CA ASP A 107 -8.36 -10.95 -3.99
C ASP A 107 -8.29 -10.36 -2.58
N ALA A 108 -7.15 -9.75 -2.22
CA ALA A 108 -7.01 -9.03 -0.96
C ALA A 108 -7.91 -7.78 -0.93
N ALA A 109 -7.92 -6.99 -2.02
CA ALA A 109 -8.81 -5.84 -2.14
C ALA A 109 -10.29 -6.23 -2.08
N VAL A 110 -10.68 -7.29 -2.78
CA VAL A 110 -12.06 -7.83 -2.74
C VAL A 110 -12.44 -8.27 -1.34
N ASN A 111 -11.54 -8.96 -0.64
CA ASN A 111 -11.76 -9.40 0.73
C ASN A 111 -11.96 -8.21 1.67
N MET A 112 -11.08 -7.19 1.59
CA MET A 112 -11.17 -5.99 2.43
C MET A 112 -12.43 -5.16 2.14
N ALA A 113 -12.79 -4.98 0.87
CA ALA A 113 -14.04 -4.30 0.49
C ALA A 113 -15.28 -5.02 1.05
N SER A 114 -15.20 -6.34 1.19
CA SER A 114 -16.32 -7.17 1.69
C SER A 114 -16.70 -6.88 3.14
N TRP A 115 -15.83 -6.24 3.93
CA TRP A 115 -16.15 -5.83 5.29
C TRP A 115 -17.16 -4.67 5.37
N PHE A 116 -17.27 -3.91 4.27
CA PHE A 116 -18.09 -2.70 4.19
C PHE A 116 -19.25 -2.82 3.20
N LEU A 117 -19.27 -3.85 2.37
CA LEU A 117 -20.23 -3.99 1.28
C LEU A 117 -21.12 -5.22 1.46
N PRO A 118 -22.41 -5.13 1.13
CA PRO A 118 -23.32 -6.27 1.15
C PRO A 118 -22.89 -7.34 0.16
N VAL A 119 -23.38 -8.57 0.42
CA VAL A 119 -23.07 -9.74 -0.40
C VAL A 119 -23.47 -9.51 -1.87
N GLY A 120 -22.58 -9.91 -2.79
CA GLY A 120 -22.83 -9.85 -4.22
C GLY A 120 -22.63 -8.47 -4.86
N LYS A 121 -22.39 -7.41 -4.09
CA LYS A 121 -22.05 -6.09 -4.64
C LYS A 121 -20.78 -6.18 -5.49
N PRO A 122 -20.76 -5.67 -6.75
CA PRO A 122 -19.53 -5.62 -7.53
C PRO A 122 -18.45 -4.78 -6.84
N VAL A 123 -17.25 -5.33 -6.75
CA VAL A 123 -16.05 -4.63 -6.24
C VAL A 123 -15.19 -4.15 -7.42
N VAL A 124 -15.02 -5.01 -8.41
CA VAL A 124 -14.30 -4.69 -9.66
C VAL A 124 -14.81 -5.54 -10.81
N ILE A 125 -14.79 -4.97 -12.00
CA ILE A 125 -15.15 -5.64 -13.25
C ILE A 125 -13.92 -5.65 -14.16
N GLU A 126 -13.43 -6.83 -14.47
CA GLU A 126 -12.35 -7.05 -15.43
C GLU A 126 -12.97 -7.25 -16.82
N LYS A 127 -12.71 -6.28 -17.71
CA LYS A 127 -13.21 -6.30 -19.09
C LYS A 127 -12.21 -6.94 -20.02
N HIS A 128 -12.66 -7.88 -20.82
CA HIS A 128 -11.85 -8.55 -21.84
C HIS A 128 -12.14 -7.95 -23.22
N SER A 129 -11.09 -7.52 -23.94
CA SER A 129 -11.19 -6.98 -25.31
C SER A 129 -11.39 -8.07 -26.38
N SER A 130 -11.24 -9.35 -26.02
CA SER A 130 -11.23 -10.50 -26.94
C SER A 130 -12.60 -11.17 -27.18
N GLY A 131 -13.70 -10.55 -26.72
CA GLY A 131 -15.05 -11.12 -26.84
C GLY A 131 -15.39 -12.16 -25.77
N GLU A 132 -14.51 -12.38 -24.81
CA GLU A 132 -14.81 -13.14 -23.61
C GLU A 132 -15.73 -12.32 -22.69
N SER A 133 -16.52 -13.02 -21.88
CA SER A 133 -17.41 -12.37 -20.90
C SER A 133 -16.61 -11.65 -19.79
N ASP A 134 -17.06 -10.46 -19.42
CA ASP A 134 -16.50 -9.70 -18.31
C ASP A 134 -16.47 -10.54 -17.02
N LYS A 135 -15.37 -10.49 -16.29
CA LYS A 135 -15.24 -11.14 -14.99
C LYS A 135 -15.56 -10.17 -13.88
N ILE A 136 -16.59 -10.48 -13.10
CA ILE A 136 -17.04 -9.61 -12.01
C ILE A 136 -16.62 -10.22 -10.67
N TYR A 137 -15.80 -9.48 -9.92
CA TYR A 137 -15.42 -9.84 -8.55
C TYR A 137 -16.39 -9.15 -7.59
N ARG A 138 -17.00 -9.94 -6.72
CA ARG A 138 -18.10 -9.49 -5.86
C ARG A 138 -17.72 -9.57 -4.39
N SER A 139 -18.32 -8.67 -3.61
CA SER A 139 -18.25 -8.70 -2.15
C SER A 139 -18.76 -10.03 -1.59
N LYS A 140 -18.06 -10.55 -0.59
CA LYS A 140 -18.46 -11.71 0.22
C LYS A 140 -19.56 -11.35 1.24
N GLY A 141 -19.76 -10.04 1.49
CA GLY A 141 -20.83 -9.53 2.31
C GLY A 141 -20.66 -9.76 3.79
N TYR A 142 -19.47 -9.49 4.33
CA TYR A 142 -19.31 -9.45 5.79
C TYR A 142 -20.11 -8.30 6.39
N ASP A 143 -20.09 -7.12 5.73
CA ASP A 143 -20.96 -5.95 5.94
C ASP A 143 -21.26 -5.68 7.42
N VAL A 144 -20.17 -5.59 8.20
CA VAL A 144 -20.25 -5.54 9.67
C VAL A 144 -20.48 -4.12 10.20
N PHE A 145 -20.35 -3.11 9.35
CA PHE A 145 -20.49 -1.71 9.73
C PHE A 145 -21.86 -1.16 9.34
N ASN A 146 -22.41 -0.32 10.19
CA ASN A 146 -23.69 0.35 9.98
C ASN A 146 -23.50 1.80 9.47
N GLU A 147 -24.60 2.49 9.23
CA GLU A 147 -24.65 3.87 8.74
C GLU A 147 -23.96 4.92 9.64
N ASN A 148 -23.61 4.58 10.88
CA ASN A 148 -22.91 5.50 11.77
C ASN A 148 -21.40 5.56 11.50
N LEU A 149 -20.84 4.63 10.73
CA LEU A 149 -19.44 4.66 10.37
C LEU A 149 -19.11 5.91 9.54
N LYS A 150 -18.19 6.72 10.05
CA LYS A 150 -17.62 7.88 9.35
C LYS A 150 -16.25 7.50 8.83
N MET A 151 -16.20 7.04 7.60
CA MET A 151 -14.97 6.59 6.98
C MET A 151 -14.47 7.58 5.93
N VAL A 152 -13.16 7.79 5.92
CA VAL A 152 -12.42 8.52 4.89
C VAL A 152 -11.31 7.64 4.36
N ILE A 153 -11.15 7.58 3.05
CA ILE A 153 -10.04 6.87 2.40
C ILE A 153 -9.08 7.91 1.82
N LEU A 154 -7.81 7.82 2.21
CA LEU A 154 -6.75 8.69 1.70
C LEU A 154 -5.98 7.97 0.60
N ILE A 155 -5.91 8.59 -0.55
CA ILE A 155 -5.13 8.14 -1.71
C ILE A 155 -4.22 9.26 -2.21
N ASP A 156 -3.16 8.91 -2.94
CA ASP A 156 -2.27 9.85 -3.61
C ASP A 156 -1.73 9.26 -4.92
N GLN A 157 -0.77 9.93 -5.55
CA GLN A 157 -0.15 9.48 -6.80
C GLN A 157 0.61 8.14 -6.67
N GLY A 158 0.95 7.72 -5.46
CA GLY A 158 1.56 6.42 -5.19
C GLY A 158 0.55 5.30 -4.95
N SER A 159 -0.74 5.62 -4.88
CA SER A 159 -1.82 4.63 -4.75
C SER A 159 -2.16 4.05 -6.12
N ALA A 160 -2.03 2.73 -6.28
CA ALA A 160 -2.25 2.08 -7.58
C ALA A 160 -2.94 0.71 -7.45
N SER A 161 -3.51 0.20 -8.56
CA SER A 161 -4.01 -1.18 -8.68
C SER A 161 -5.03 -1.53 -7.58
N ALA A 162 -4.73 -2.49 -6.69
CA ALA A 162 -5.62 -2.94 -5.61
C ALA A 162 -6.06 -1.79 -4.67
N SER A 163 -5.23 -0.74 -4.50
CA SER A 163 -5.59 0.46 -3.73
C SER A 163 -6.71 1.25 -4.41
N GLU A 164 -6.64 1.41 -5.73
CA GLU A 164 -7.68 2.08 -6.51
C GLU A 164 -8.98 1.26 -6.53
N ILE A 165 -8.85 -0.07 -6.61
CA ILE A 165 -10.00 -0.98 -6.55
C ILE A 165 -10.71 -0.85 -5.21
N LEU A 166 -9.98 -0.90 -4.09
CA LEU A 166 -10.58 -0.78 -2.77
C LEU A 166 -11.21 0.60 -2.57
N ALA A 167 -10.49 1.67 -2.91
CA ALA A 167 -11.00 3.03 -2.78
C ALA A 167 -12.25 3.25 -3.66
N GLY A 168 -12.22 2.82 -4.93
CA GLY A 168 -13.35 2.97 -5.85
C GLY A 168 -14.56 2.12 -5.48
N ALA A 169 -14.37 0.96 -4.86
CA ALA A 169 -15.48 0.10 -4.44
C ALA A 169 -16.23 0.66 -3.21
N LEU A 170 -15.55 1.48 -2.40
CA LEU A 170 -16.09 2.03 -1.14
C LEU A 170 -16.50 3.51 -1.24
N SER A 171 -16.44 4.10 -2.45
CA SER A 171 -16.79 5.52 -2.73
C SER A 171 -18.26 5.76 -2.95
#